data_d7803565259a95ce3fca580f55349e05
#
_entry.id   d7803565259a95ce3fca580f55349e05
#
_cell.length_a   1.000
_cell.length_b   1.000
_cell.length_c   1.000
_cell.angle_alpha   90.00
_cell.angle_beta   90.00
_cell.angle_gamma   90.00
#
_symmetry.space_group_name_H-M   'P 1'
#
loop_
_entity.id
_entity.type
_entity.pdbx_description
1 polymer ?
#
loop_
_entity_poly.entity_id
_entity_poly.type
_entity_poly.pdbx_seq_one_letter_code
_entity_poly.pdbx_strand_id
1 'polypeptide(L)'
;MGESKLRLDDRSALKKAANVHTIRQNPQCEGFNIDRWLFNRKVSDERSTAGSYKIRKSEGETYVMPEAGEAAGITVGAEFDVYQDHNSGHLLGTVVARELSPFSTTLYAKSSRIDLKQDGVARKSHAGTEERVRIHVADGSLKLENLVKKIDPKQRIVQLAERDRAEFGIALENGKVVFIIYDPDVTKYGLTRMPHSVKPTFEALSPVIHAAAHFYWHRRRTPKTGRRGLAKNVGIEVNELEEEMDDEFEYFHKPITTPNGGLKVGKDLNLQIETTYGWTISNKWGKSLYPSLFYFDNSDWSISKYHHTVFVTMLI
;
A
#
# COMPACT_ATOMS: atom_id res chain seq x y z
N MET A 1 35.04 -5.37 23.34
CA MET A 1 33.70 -5.74 23.78
C MET A 1 32.79 -5.78 22.55
N GLY A 2 32.49 -6.99 22.07
CA GLY A 2 31.73 -7.19 20.84
C GLY A 2 30.25 -7.15 21.18
N GLU A 3 29.53 -6.20 20.61
CA GLU A 3 28.06 -6.21 20.60
C GLU A 3 27.55 -7.44 19.85
N SER A 4 27.02 -8.40 20.55
CA SER A 4 26.27 -9.51 19.97
C SER A 4 24.96 -8.95 19.41
N LYS A 5 24.96 -8.64 18.10
CA LYS A 5 23.72 -8.30 17.38
C LYS A 5 22.81 -9.52 17.39
N LEU A 6 21.70 -9.44 18.12
CA LEU A 6 20.61 -10.41 18.07
C LEU A 6 20.12 -10.54 16.63
N ARG A 7 20.38 -11.70 16.04
CA ARG A 7 19.89 -12.11 14.74
C ARG A 7 18.61 -12.92 14.98
N LEU A 8 17.47 -12.34 14.68
CA LEU A 8 16.16 -13.00 14.78
C LEU A 8 15.58 -13.12 13.37
N ASP A 9 15.27 -14.35 12.95
CA ASP A 9 14.39 -14.62 11.83
C ASP A 9 12.92 -14.60 12.29
N ASP A 10 11.98 -14.61 11.35
CA ASP A 10 10.54 -14.55 11.65
C ASP A 10 10.10 -15.67 12.61
N ARG A 11 10.66 -16.86 12.43
CA ARG A 11 10.36 -18.05 13.25
C ARG A 11 10.90 -17.91 14.68
N SER A 12 12.09 -17.36 14.83
CA SER A 12 12.70 -17.12 16.14
C SER A 12 11.99 -15.98 16.89
N ALA A 13 11.57 -14.93 16.19
CA ALA A 13 10.79 -13.84 16.76
C ALA A 13 9.42 -14.30 17.24
N LEU A 14 8.72 -15.14 16.47
CA LEU A 14 7.43 -15.71 16.83
C LEU A 14 7.53 -16.69 18.01
N LYS A 15 8.56 -17.53 18.06
CA LYS A 15 8.80 -18.40 19.22
C LYS A 15 9.07 -17.62 20.49
N LYS A 16 9.78 -16.49 20.41
CA LYS A 16 10.02 -15.61 21.57
C LYS A 16 8.73 -14.90 22.00
N ALA A 17 7.90 -14.44 21.09
CA ALA A 17 6.60 -13.84 21.37
C ALA A 17 5.64 -14.85 22.03
N ALA A 18 5.65 -16.11 21.58
CA ALA A 18 4.84 -17.17 22.16
C ALA A 18 5.21 -17.55 23.58
N ASN A 19 6.44 -17.27 24.02
CA ASN A 19 6.91 -17.54 25.40
C ASN A 19 6.56 -16.44 26.42
N VAL A 20 5.85 -15.41 26.03
CA VAL A 20 5.31 -14.41 26.96
C VAL A 20 4.06 -15.00 27.59
N HIS A 21 4.08 -15.22 28.91
CA HIS A 21 3.06 -15.95 29.70
C HIS A 21 1.62 -15.43 29.61
N THR A 22 1.38 -14.30 28.93
CA THR A 22 0.07 -13.67 28.80
C THR A 22 -0.61 -13.91 27.44
N ILE A 23 0.07 -14.50 26.48
CA ILE A 23 -0.50 -14.71 25.14
C ILE A 23 -0.89 -16.18 24.96
N ARG A 24 -2.19 -16.47 24.98
CA ARG A 24 -2.76 -17.80 24.67
C ARG A 24 -2.91 -18.04 23.16
N GLN A 25 -2.14 -17.40 22.33
CA GLN A 25 -2.14 -17.62 20.88
C GLN A 25 -0.97 -18.49 20.47
N ASN A 26 -1.22 -19.42 19.56
CA ASN A 26 -0.17 -20.19 18.91
C ASN A 26 0.17 -19.51 17.57
N PRO A 27 1.17 -18.59 17.54
CA PRO A 27 1.49 -17.83 16.35
C PRO A 27 2.02 -18.78 15.28
N GLN A 28 1.42 -18.74 14.10
CA GLN A 28 1.86 -19.47 12.92
C GLN A 28 2.56 -18.51 11.97
N CYS A 29 3.67 -18.96 11.43
CA CYS A 29 4.40 -18.26 10.38
C CYS A 29 4.42 -19.15 9.15
N GLU A 30 3.76 -18.72 8.09
CA GLU A 30 3.65 -19.43 6.84
C GLU A 30 4.10 -18.54 5.68
N GLY A 31 4.68 -19.12 4.66
CA GLY A 31 5.06 -18.44 3.43
C GLY A 31 6.50 -18.65 3.00
N PHE A 32 6.80 -18.20 1.80
CA PHE A 32 8.12 -18.39 1.17
C PHE A 32 9.28 -17.70 1.89
N ASN A 33 9.00 -16.70 2.74
CA ASN A 33 10.01 -15.90 3.42
C ASN A 33 10.15 -16.24 4.91
N ILE A 34 9.72 -17.42 5.33
CA ILE A 34 9.72 -17.86 6.73
C ILE A 34 11.10 -17.81 7.39
N ASP A 35 12.16 -18.00 6.62
CA ASP A 35 13.56 -17.98 7.08
C ASP A 35 14.24 -16.61 6.81
N ARG A 36 13.47 -15.61 6.40
CA ARG A 36 14.00 -14.28 6.16
C ARG A 36 14.35 -13.61 7.49
N TRP A 37 15.50 -12.94 7.52
CA TRP A 37 15.92 -12.12 8.64
C TRP A 37 15.00 -10.90 8.80
N LEU A 38 14.31 -10.80 9.93
CA LEU A 38 13.67 -9.55 10.35
C LEU A 38 14.76 -8.52 10.64
N PHE A 39 14.56 -7.29 10.19
CA PHE A 39 15.48 -6.17 10.42
C PHE A 39 16.86 -6.29 9.76
N ASN A 40 16.95 -7.04 8.68
CA ASN A 40 18.17 -7.08 7.89
C ASN A 40 18.35 -5.76 7.11
N ARG A 41 19.16 -4.84 7.62
CA ARG A 41 19.55 -3.60 6.93
C ARG A 41 20.35 -3.82 5.65
N LYS A 42 20.71 -5.05 5.31
CA LYS A 42 21.48 -5.45 4.13
C LYS A 42 20.63 -5.96 2.99
N VAL A 43 19.41 -5.54 2.84
CA VAL A 43 18.72 -5.71 1.55
C VAL A 43 19.36 -4.68 0.64
N SER A 44 20.30 -5.13 -0.20
CA SER A 44 20.73 -4.33 -1.34
C SER A 44 19.48 -4.01 -2.15
N ASP A 45 19.31 -2.77 -2.58
CA ASP A 45 18.17 -2.32 -3.39
C ASP A 45 17.94 -3.19 -4.63
N GLU A 46 18.97 -3.90 -5.07
CA GLU A 46 18.93 -4.80 -6.23
C GLU A 46 18.33 -6.18 -5.96
N ARG A 47 18.21 -6.62 -4.69
CA ARG A 47 17.70 -7.94 -4.31
C ARG A 47 16.44 -7.89 -3.43
N SER A 48 15.78 -6.75 -3.33
CA SER A 48 14.52 -6.63 -2.62
C SER A 48 13.49 -7.56 -3.28
N THR A 49 13.03 -8.58 -2.56
CA THR A 49 11.90 -9.42 -2.97
C THR A 49 10.58 -8.65 -2.94
N ALA A 50 10.56 -7.44 -2.40
CA ALA A 50 9.45 -6.52 -2.51
C ALA A 50 9.22 -6.17 -3.98
N GLY A 51 8.07 -6.57 -4.55
CA GLY A 51 7.75 -6.41 -5.96
C GLY A 51 8.25 -7.54 -6.87
N SER A 52 8.59 -8.71 -6.32
CA SER A 52 8.83 -9.94 -7.08
C SER A 52 7.56 -10.78 -7.14
N TYR A 53 7.22 -11.26 -8.34
CA TYR A 53 6.01 -12.02 -8.60
C TYR A 53 6.34 -13.29 -9.37
N LYS A 54 5.56 -14.34 -9.13
CA LYS A 54 5.63 -15.55 -9.96
C LYS A 54 5.12 -15.24 -11.36
N ILE A 55 5.86 -15.65 -12.38
CA ILE A 55 5.48 -15.50 -13.77
C ILE A 55 5.57 -16.84 -14.50
N ARG A 56 4.65 -17.11 -15.40
CA ARG A 56 4.68 -18.28 -16.26
C ARG A 56 4.29 -17.91 -17.69
N LYS A 57 4.76 -18.70 -18.63
CA LYS A 57 4.34 -18.60 -20.02
C LYS A 57 2.88 -19.03 -20.14
N SER A 58 2.11 -18.30 -20.91
CA SER A 58 0.74 -18.61 -21.30
C SER A 58 0.68 -18.99 -22.78
N GLU A 59 -0.49 -19.04 -23.36
CA GLU A 59 -0.67 -19.34 -24.79
C GLU A 59 -0.04 -18.27 -25.68
N GLY A 60 0.56 -18.69 -26.77
CA GLY A 60 1.22 -17.80 -27.73
C GLY A 60 2.50 -17.15 -27.16
N GLU A 61 2.60 -15.83 -27.30
CA GLU A 61 3.72 -15.00 -26.83
C GLU A 61 3.39 -14.21 -25.57
N THR A 62 2.39 -14.68 -24.80
CA THR A 62 1.94 -14.03 -23.58
C THR A 62 2.52 -14.69 -22.33
N TYR A 63 2.58 -13.93 -21.27
CA TYR A 63 3.00 -14.36 -19.94
C TYR A 63 1.93 -13.97 -18.93
N VAL A 64 1.80 -14.71 -17.84
CA VAL A 64 0.81 -14.45 -16.80
C VAL A 64 1.47 -14.44 -15.42
N MET A 65 1.12 -13.45 -14.64
CA MET A 65 1.34 -13.44 -13.19
C MET A 65 0.02 -13.85 -12.49
N PRO A 66 -0.10 -15.11 -12.02
CA PRO A 66 -1.41 -15.65 -11.61
C PRO A 66 -1.90 -15.15 -10.24
N GLU A 67 -1.02 -14.53 -9.45
CA GLU A 67 -1.33 -14.07 -8.08
C GLU A 67 -1.07 -12.57 -7.89
N ALA A 68 -0.90 -11.85 -9.00
CA ALA A 68 -0.59 -10.42 -8.97
C ALA A 68 -1.38 -9.68 -10.04
N GLY A 69 -2.33 -8.88 -9.61
CA GLY A 69 -3.20 -8.06 -10.46
C GLY A 69 -3.43 -6.67 -9.88
N GLU A 70 -4.59 -6.08 -10.14
CA GLU A 70 -4.97 -4.76 -9.62
C GLU A 70 -4.90 -4.69 -8.09
N ALA A 71 -5.31 -5.76 -7.39
CA ALA A 71 -5.25 -5.83 -5.93
C ALA A 71 -3.81 -5.80 -5.38
N ALA A 72 -2.82 -6.22 -6.19
CA ALA A 72 -1.40 -6.10 -5.86
C ALA A 72 -0.82 -4.71 -6.23
N GLY A 73 -1.65 -3.79 -6.73
CA GLY A 73 -1.23 -2.45 -7.16
C GLY A 73 -0.48 -2.44 -8.49
N ILE A 74 -0.72 -3.43 -9.34
CA ILE A 74 -0.20 -3.42 -10.69
C ILE A 74 -1.13 -2.62 -11.58
N THR A 75 -0.57 -1.81 -12.46
CA THR A 75 -1.33 -1.02 -13.42
C THR A 75 -0.83 -1.27 -14.84
N VAL A 76 -1.65 -0.92 -15.82
CA VAL A 76 -1.28 -1.05 -17.24
C VAL A 76 0.00 -0.27 -17.52
N GLY A 77 0.89 -0.87 -18.30
CA GLY A 77 2.19 -0.29 -18.65
C GLY A 77 3.28 -0.52 -17.61
N ALA A 78 3.00 -1.19 -16.48
CA ALA A 78 4.06 -1.62 -15.55
C ALA A 78 5.00 -2.60 -16.23
N GLU A 79 6.31 -2.42 -16.06
CA GLU A 79 7.33 -3.27 -16.63
C GLU A 79 7.99 -4.15 -15.57
N PHE A 80 8.30 -5.38 -15.99
CA PHE A 80 8.91 -6.36 -15.11
C PHE A 80 10.08 -7.04 -15.82
N ASP A 81 11.21 -7.10 -15.13
CA ASP A 81 12.37 -7.87 -15.54
C ASP A 81 12.18 -9.34 -15.13
N VAL A 82 12.33 -10.25 -16.09
CA VAL A 82 12.06 -11.68 -15.92
C VAL A 82 13.35 -12.44 -15.72
N TYR A 83 13.34 -13.30 -14.70
CA TYR A 83 14.44 -14.18 -14.33
C TYR A 83 13.92 -15.61 -14.23
N GLN A 84 14.83 -16.60 -14.40
CA GLN A 84 14.45 -18.00 -14.28
C GLN A 84 14.05 -18.37 -12.84
N ASP A 85 14.74 -17.82 -11.86
CA ASP A 85 14.49 -18.03 -10.42
C ASP A 85 14.91 -16.81 -9.58
N HIS A 86 14.63 -16.86 -8.27
CA HIS A 86 14.95 -15.76 -7.35
C HIS A 86 16.46 -15.49 -7.17
N ASN A 87 17.30 -16.49 -7.39
CA ASN A 87 18.76 -16.40 -7.20
C ASN A 87 19.47 -16.08 -8.50
N SER A 88 18.78 -16.23 -9.64
CA SER A 88 19.34 -15.94 -10.95
C SER A 88 19.64 -14.45 -11.08
N GLY A 89 20.89 -14.14 -11.38
CA GLY A 89 21.32 -12.80 -11.81
C GLY A 89 21.14 -12.57 -13.31
N HIS A 90 20.79 -13.61 -14.08
CA HIS A 90 20.64 -13.53 -15.53
C HIS A 90 19.26 -13.05 -15.92
N LEU A 91 19.20 -11.87 -16.54
CA LEU A 91 17.97 -11.29 -17.07
C LEU A 91 17.58 -12.02 -18.36
N LEU A 92 16.40 -12.64 -18.40
CA LEU A 92 15.87 -13.30 -19.57
C LEU A 92 15.20 -12.32 -20.54
N GLY A 93 14.65 -11.21 -20.04
CA GLY A 93 14.01 -10.15 -20.80
C GLY A 93 13.05 -9.34 -19.95
N THR A 94 12.37 -8.38 -20.58
CA THR A 94 11.42 -7.50 -19.92
C THR A 94 10.03 -7.71 -20.51
N VAL A 95 9.00 -7.76 -19.64
CA VAL A 95 7.58 -7.85 -20.00
C VAL A 95 6.81 -6.62 -19.54
N VAL A 96 5.71 -6.33 -20.21
CA VAL A 96 4.84 -5.17 -19.94
C VAL A 96 3.43 -5.64 -19.62
N ALA A 97 2.83 -5.13 -18.56
CA ALA A 97 1.46 -5.39 -18.19
C ALA A 97 0.48 -4.71 -19.15
N ARG A 98 -0.45 -5.47 -19.72
CA ARG A 98 -1.48 -4.92 -20.62
C ARG A 98 -2.89 -5.22 -20.17
N GLU A 99 -3.17 -6.43 -19.74
CA GLU A 99 -4.50 -6.84 -19.30
C GLU A 99 -4.44 -7.20 -17.82
N LEU A 100 -5.35 -6.62 -17.05
CA LEU A 100 -5.39 -6.77 -15.61
C LEU A 100 -6.72 -7.37 -15.18
N SER A 101 -6.64 -8.29 -14.24
CA SER A 101 -7.76 -8.71 -13.42
C SER A 101 -7.47 -8.37 -11.96
N PRO A 102 -8.41 -8.51 -11.04
CA PRO A 102 -8.15 -8.24 -9.62
C PRO A 102 -6.94 -8.96 -9.06
N PHE A 103 -6.68 -10.21 -9.51
CA PHE A 103 -5.65 -11.08 -8.93
C PHE A 103 -4.63 -11.61 -9.94
N SER A 104 -4.74 -11.28 -11.22
CA SER A 104 -3.78 -11.73 -12.23
C SER A 104 -3.49 -10.64 -13.26
N THR A 105 -2.34 -10.76 -13.93
CA THR A 105 -1.90 -9.84 -14.97
C THR A 105 -1.42 -10.62 -16.19
N THR A 106 -1.94 -10.28 -17.37
CA THR A 106 -1.39 -10.73 -18.64
C THR A 106 -0.33 -9.76 -19.12
N LEU A 107 0.82 -10.29 -19.50
CA LEU A 107 2.01 -9.53 -19.87
C LEU A 107 2.47 -9.93 -21.25
N TYR A 108 3.11 -8.99 -21.93
CA TYR A 108 3.70 -9.15 -23.26
C TYR A 108 5.18 -8.82 -23.23
N ALA A 109 5.98 -9.55 -23.97
CA ALA A 109 7.40 -9.25 -24.10
C ALA A 109 7.61 -7.85 -24.72
N LYS A 110 8.53 -7.07 -24.18
CA LYS A 110 8.79 -5.70 -24.64
C LYS A 110 9.53 -5.67 -25.98
N SER A 111 10.47 -6.55 -26.20
CA SER A 111 11.35 -6.51 -27.38
C SER A 111 11.43 -7.84 -28.11
N SER A 112 11.69 -8.94 -27.44
CA SER A 112 11.86 -10.27 -28.02
C SER A 112 11.22 -11.31 -27.12
N ARG A 113 10.89 -12.46 -27.72
CA ARG A 113 10.36 -13.60 -26.96
C ARG A 113 11.33 -14.01 -25.86
N ILE A 114 10.79 -14.19 -24.66
CA ILE A 114 11.54 -14.62 -23.49
C ILE A 114 11.51 -16.15 -23.43
N ASP A 115 12.67 -16.79 -23.39
CA ASP A 115 12.78 -18.25 -23.26
C ASP A 115 12.64 -18.64 -21.79
N LEU A 116 11.40 -18.69 -21.31
CA LEU A 116 11.04 -19.14 -19.98
C LEU A 116 10.71 -20.63 -20.02
N LYS A 117 11.55 -21.47 -19.44
CA LYS A 117 11.41 -22.94 -19.49
C LYS A 117 10.27 -23.49 -18.62
N GLN A 118 10.04 -22.87 -17.48
CA GLN A 118 8.99 -23.18 -16.49
C GLN A 118 8.48 -21.89 -15.87
N ASP A 119 7.96 -21.97 -14.65
CA ASP A 119 7.69 -20.79 -13.86
C ASP A 119 8.97 -20.00 -13.62
N GLY A 120 8.88 -18.70 -13.64
CA GLY A 120 9.98 -17.78 -13.37
C GLY A 120 9.59 -16.70 -12.36
N VAL A 121 10.47 -15.72 -12.23
CA VAL A 121 10.30 -14.58 -11.34
C VAL A 121 10.29 -13.29 -12.15
N ALA A 122 9.26 -12.49 -11.97
CA ALA A 122 9.15 -11.15 -12.52
C ALA A 122 9.42 -10.13 -11.41
N ARG A 123 10.40 -9.25 -11.62
CA ARG A 123 10.73 -8.14 -10.71
C ARG A 123 10.32 -6.84 -11.36
N LYS A 124 9.57 -6.03 -10.62
CA LYS A 124 9.12 -4.74 -11.14
C LYS A 124 10.31 -3.83 -11.42
N SER A 125 10.47 -3.44 -12.68
CA SER A 125 11.52 -2.52 -13.13
C SER A 125 11.00 -1.10 -13.34
N HIS A 126 9.77 -0.95 -13.84
CA HIS A 126 9.13 0.36 -13.99
C HIS A 126 7.68 0.32 -13.53
N ALA A 127 7.24 1.43 -12.92
CA ALA A 127 5.85 1.63 -12.55
C ALA A 127 4.99 1.85 -13.79
N GLY A 128 3.75 1.38 -13.75
CA GLY A 128 2.75 1.73 -14.75
C GLY A 128 2.34 3.20 -14.66
N THR A 129 1.54 3.63 -15.62
CA THR A 129 1.17 5.05 -15.76
C THR A 129 0.40 5.61 -14.56
N GLU A 130 -0.38 4.79 -13.88
CA GLU A 130 -1.21 5.20 -12.74
C GLU A 130 -0.53 4.99 -11.36
N GLU A 131 0.68 4.47 -11.33
CA GLU A 131 1.38 4.18 -10.08
C GLU A 131 2.23 5.32 -9.57
N ARG A 132 2.68 6.18 -10.48
CA ARG A 132 3.54 7.32 -10.12
C ARG A 132 2.72 8.43 -9.47
N VAL A 133 3.26 9.03 -8.42
CA VAL A 133 2.70 10.27 -7.89
C VAL A 133 3.07 11.42 -8.83
N ARG A 134 2.10 12.27 -9.15
CA ARG A 134 2.28 13.42 -10.04
C ARG A 134 2.49 14.68 -9.20
N ILE A 135 3.61 15.33 -9.43
CA ILE A 135 4.05 16.50 -8.66
C ILE A 135 4.16 17.71 -9.60
N HIS A 136 3.59 18.81 -9.20
CA HIS A 136 3.77 20.11 -9.85
C HIS A 136 4.80 20.95 -9.11
N VAL A 137 5.70 21.59 -9.83
CA VAL A 137 6.61 22.60 -9.26
C VAL A 137 5.99 23.97 -9.49
N ALA A 138 5.31 24.49 -8.44
CA ALA A 138 4.41 25.64 -8.57
C ALA A 138 5.08 26.94 -9.03
N ASP A 139 6.35 27.14 -8.66
CA ASP A 139 7.08 28.38 -8.98
C ASP A 139 7.98 28.26 -10.20
N GLY A 140 7.89 27.13 -10.95
CA GLY A 140 8.84 26.84 -12.04
C GLY A 140 10.30 26.78 -11.56
N SER A 141 10.53 26.46 -10.29
CA SER A 141 11.86 26.43 -9.69
C SER A 141 12.69 25.27 -10.24
N LEU A 142 13.62 25.56 -11.13
CA LEU A 142 14.58 24.59 -11.65
C LEU A 142 15.34 23.85 -10.54
N LYS A 143 15.57 24.52 -9.40
CA LYS A 143 16.20 23.91 -8.23
C LYS A 143 15.35 22.76 -7.67
N LEU A 144 14.04 22.97 -7.51
CA LEU A 144 13.11 21.93 -7.02
C LEU A 144 12.92 20.82 -8.04
N GLU A 145 12.79 21.14 -9.32
CA GLU A 145 12.72 20.13 -10.38
C GLU A 145 13.96 19.23 -10.39
N ASN A 146 15.16 19.83 -10.28
CA ASN A 146 16.39 19.08 -10.25
C ASN A 146 16.51 18.19 -9.00
N LEU A 147 16.00 18.66 -7.85
CA LEU A 147 15.93 17.84 -6.64
C LEU A 147 14.97 16.63 -6.83
N VAL A 148 13.79 16.85 -7.38
CA VAL A 148 12.84 15.76 -7.67
C VAL A 148 13.43 14.74 -8.64
N LYS A 149 14.06 15.22 -9.74
CA LYS A 149 14.76 14.34 -10.69
C LYS A 149 15.91 13.56 -10.06
N LYS A 150 16.61 14.17 -9.08
CA LYS A 150 17.66 13.48 -8.33
C LYS A 150 17.13 12.42 -7.37
N ILE A 151 15.93 12.66 -6.77
CA ILE A 151 15.26 11.71 -5.87
C ILE A 151 14.81 10.47 -6.65
N ASP A 152 14.27 10.65 -7.84
CA ASP A 152 13.79 9.54 -8.67
C ASP A 152 14.36 9.65 -10.11
N PRO A 153 15.65 9.36 -10.31
CA PRO A 153 16.31 9.53 -11.60
C PRO A 153 15.77 8.59 -12.69
N LYS A 154 15.15 7.48 -12.30
CA LYS A 154 14.55 6.50 -13.21
C LYS A 154 13.05 6.70 -13.40
N GLN A 155 12.47 7.75 -12.82
CA GLN A 155 11.04 8.08 -12.89
C GLN A 155 10.12 6.89 -12.56
N ARG A 156 10.46 6.15 -11.52
CA ARG A 156 9.73 4.94 -11.09
C ARG A 156 8.54 5.27 -10.20
N ILE A 157 8.67 6.28 -9.34
CA ILE A 157 7.68 6.63 -8.32
C ILE A 157 7.09 8.02 -8.51
N VAL A 158 7.78 8.91 -9.24
CA VAL A 158 7.41 10.32 -9.42
C VAL A 158 7.28 10.67 -10.90
N GLN A 159 6.31 11.49 -11.20
CA GLN A 159 6.15 12.15 -12.50
C GLN A 159 5.93 13.65 -12.28
N LEU A 160 6.74 14.49 -12.91
CA LEU A 160 6.44 15.92 -13.00
C LEU A 160 5.24 16.12 -13.92
N ALA A 161 4.31 16.96 -13.50
CA ALA A 161 3.06 17.21 -14.21
C ALA A 161 2.61 18.67 -14.09
N GLU A 162 1.72 19.07 -14.97
CA GLU A 162 0.99 20.31 -14.84
C GLU A 162 0.05 20.28 -13.64
N ARG A 163 -0.29 21.44 -13.12
CA ARG A 163 -1.09 21.60 -11.89
C ARG A 163 -2.41 20.85 -11.93
N ASP A 164 -3.11 20.88 -13.05
CA ASP A 164 -4.42 20.23 -13.26
C ASP A 164 -4.37 18.71 -13.22
N ARG A 165 -3.18 18.13 -13.39
CA ARG A 165 -2.93 16.68 -13.39
C ARG A 165 -2.15 16.19 -12.19
N ALA A 166 -1.66 17.10 -11.36
CA ALA A 166 -0.85 16.77 -10.19
C ALA A 166 -1.73 16.48 -8.96
N GLU A 167 -1.30 15.56 -8.13
CA GLU A 167 -1.91 15.31 -6.81
C GLU A 167 -1.55 16.42 -5.83
N PHE A 168 -0.30 16.89 -5.92
CA PHE A 168 0.16 18.01 -5.10
C PHE A 168 1.26 18.81 -5.81
N GLY A 169 1.48 20.00 -5.31
CA GLY A 169 2.56 20.88 -5.73
C GLY A 169 3.60 21.08 -4.66
N ILE A 170 4.80 21.44 -5.09
CA ILE A 170 5.87 21.92 -4.24
C ILE A 170 6.27 23.34 -4.66
N ALA A 171 6.49 24.21 -3.67
CA ALA A 171 6.95 25.58 -3.89
C ALA A 171 8.03 25.95 -2.88
N LEU A 172 8.82 26.96 -3.21
CA LEU A 172 9.84 27.50 -2.31
C LEU A 172 9.31 28.78 -1.65
N GLU A 173 9.03 28.73 -0.34
CA GLU A 173 8.58 29.86 0.42
C GLU A 173 9.48 30.05 1.65
N ASN A 174 9.96 31.27 1.86
CA ASN A 174 10.83 31.62 2.99
C ASN A 174 12.03 30.65 3.17
N GLY A 175 12.61 30.19 2.06
CA GLY A 175 13.73 29.25 2.08
C GLY A 175 13.39 27.81 2.42
N LYS A 176 12.11 27.46 2.51
CA LYS A 176 11.63 26.10 2.79
C LYS A 176 10.75 25.61 1.64
N VAL A 177 10.73 24.30 1.45
CA VAL A 177 9.78 23.64 0.54
C VAL A 177 8.46 23.47 1.27
N VAL A 178 7.39 23.97 0.66
CA VAL A 178 6.01 23.78 1.11
C VAL A 178 5.28 22.88 0.15
N PHE A 179 4.21 22.22 0.64
CA PHE A 179 3.43 21.24 -0.12
C PHE A 179 2.01 21.74 -0.27
N ILE A 180 1.54 21.89 -1.50
CA ILE A 180 0.21 22.40 -1.87
C ILE A 180 -0.59 21.22 -2.38
N ILE A 181 -1.75 20.95 -1.80
CA ILE A 181 -2.59 19.81 -2.17
C ILE A 181 -3.52 20.23 -3.31
N TYR A 182 -3.56 19.44 -4.38
CA TYR A 182 -4.44 19.68 -5.53
C TYR A 182 -5.51 18.59 -5.68
N ASP A 183 -5.39 17.48 -4.93
CA ASP A 183 -6.34 16.37 -4.98
C ASP A 183 -7.75 16.85 -4.59
N PRO A 184 -8.75 16.78 -5.50
CA PRO A 184 -10.10 17.27 -5.23
C PRO A 184 -10.80 16.55 -4.07
N ASP A 185 -10.47 15.26 -3.86
CA ASP A 185 -11.03 14.47 -2.77
C ASP A 185 -10.55 14.93 -1.40
N VAL A 186 -9.48 15.70 -1.35
CA VAL A 186 -8.89 16.26 -0.13
C VAL A 186 -9.25 17.74 0.02
N THR A 187 -9.10 18.51 -1.07
CA THR A 187 -9.32 19.96 -1.03
C THR A 187 -10.78 20.35 -0.77
N LYS A 188 -11.75 19.50 -1.14
CA LYS A 188 -13.17 19.69 -0.83
C LYS A 188 -13.47 19.80 0.69
N TYR A 189 -12.57 19.27 1.54
CA TYR A 189 -12.64 19.39 3.00
C TYR A 189 -11.79 20.52 3.58
N GLY A 190 -11.24 21.39 2.74
CA GLY A 190 -10.49 22.56 3.18
C GLY A 190 -8.98 22.36 3.35
N LEU A 191 -8.48 21.12 3.23
CA LEU A 191 -7.04 20.86 3.31
C LEU A 191 -6.38 21.14 1.96
N THR A 192 -5.93 22.37 1.76
CA THR A 192 -5.29 22.82 0.51
C THR A 192 -3.76 22.87 0.61
N ARG A 193 -3.21 22.71 1.81
CA ARG A 193 -1.78 22.82 2.09
C ARG A 193 -1.39 21.94 3.29
N MET A 194 -0.24 21.29 3.19
CA MET A 194 0.34 20.57 4.33
C MET A 194 0.78 21.55 5.43
N PRO A 195 0.61 21.22 6.72
CA PRO A 195 1.05 22.04 7.82
C PRO A 195 2.57 22.09 7.97
N HIS A 196 3.28 21.13 7.38
CA HIS A 196 4.72 20.97 7.49
C HIS A 196 5.47 21.50 6.29
N SER A 197 6.71 21.92 6.51
CA SER A 197 7.65 22.35 5.46
C SER A 197 9.04 21.80 5.74
N VAL A 198 9.85 21.60 4.69
CA VAL A 198 11.19 21.04 4.83
C VAL A 198 12.25 21.92 4.16
N LYS A 199 13.53 21.70 4.48
CA LYS A 199 14.64 22.37 3.79
C LYS A 199 14.70 21.92 2.32
N PRO A 200 15.09 22.81 1.37
CA PRO A 200 15.24 22.45 -0.04
C PRO A 200 16.55 21.68 -0.29
N THR A 201 16.72 20.55 0.40
CA THR A 201 17.86 19.64 0.26
C THR A 201 17.36 18.25 -0.08
N PHE A 202 18.22 17.43 -0.67
CA PHE A 202 17.91 16.05 -1.03
C PHE A 202 17.50 15.23 0.21
N GLU A 203 18.26 15.37 1.30
CA GLU A 203 18.08 14.59 2.53
C GLU A 203 16.74 14.90 3.21
N ALA A 204 16.28 16.16 3.13
CA ALA A 204 15.02 16.58 3.75
C ALA A 204 13.81 16.30 2.86
N LEU A 205 13.93 16.47 1.54
CA LEU A 205 12.82 16.33 0.61
C LEU A 205 12.57 14.87 0.22
N SER A 206 13.62 14.06 0.08
CA SER A 206 13.52 12.67 -0.39
C SER A 206 12.57 11.81 0.46
N PRO A 207 12.65 11.79 1.80
CA PRO A 207 11.71 11.00 2.62
C PRO A 207 10.25 11.41 2.41
N VAL A 208 9.98 12.71 2.24
CA VAL A 208 8.61 13.21 2.05
C VAL A 208 8.05 12.78 0.69
N ILE A 209 8.84 12.89 -0.37
CA ILE A 209 8.44 12.45 -1.71
C ILE A 209 8.19 10.94 -1.73
N HIS A 210 9.01 10.13 -1.06
CA HIS A 210 8.79 8.69 -0.96
C HIS A 210 7.53 8.36 -0.15
N ALA A 211 7.27 9.07 0.95
CA ALA A 211 6.05 8.92 1.74
C ALA A 211 4.81 9.25 0.91
N ALA A 212 4.82 10.38 0.19
CA ALA A 212 3.74 10.77 -0.71
C ALA A 212 3.51 9.71 -1.81
N ALA A 213 4.58 9.25 -2.47
CA ALA A 213 4.48 8.23 -3.51
C ALA A 213 3.86 6.92 -2.96
N HIS A 214 4.30 6.47 -1.79
CA HIS A 214 3.77 5.31 -1.10
C HIS A 214 2.28 5.50 -0.73
N PHE A 215 1.92 6.64 -0.17
CA PHE A 215 0.56 7.01 0.21
C PHE A 215 -0.39 6.96 -1.00
N TYR A 216 -0.07 7.70 -2.06
CA TYR A 216 -0.92 7.76 -3.26
C TYR A 216 -0.97 6.42 -4.00
N TRP A 217 0.11 5.65 -3.99
CA TRP A 217 0.10 4.30 -4.55
C TRP A 217 -0.87 3.38 -3.80
N HIS A 218 -0.83 3.35 -2.47
CA HIS A 218 -1.76 2.55 -1.66
C HIS A 218 -3.20 3.03 -1.81
N ARG A 219 -3.44 4.34 -1.80
CA ARG A 219 -4.78 4.93 -1.93
C ARG A 219 -5.44 4.58 -3.27
N ARG A 220 -4.65 4.43 -4.33
CA ARG A 220 -5.15 4.05 -5.66
C ARG A 220 -5.34 2.55 -5.86
N ARG A 221 -4.87 1.72 -4.94
CA ARG A 221 -5.03 0.25 -5.00
C ARG A 221 -6.47 -0.18 -4.80
N THR A 222 -7.32 0.26 -5.70
CA THR A 222 -8.73 -0.11 -5.72
C THR A 222 -9.00 -0.89 -6.99
N PRO A 223 -9.39 -2.17 -6.94
CA PRO A 223 -9.66 -2.94 -8.14
C PRO A 223 -10.79 -2.30 -8.93
N LYS A 224 -10.54 -2.03 -10.22
CA LYS A 224 -11.52 -1.44 -11.15
C LYS A 224 -12.51 -2.48 -11.66
N THR A 225 -12.06 -3.74 -11.72
CA THR A 225 -12.84 -4.89 -12.18
C THR A 225 -13.23 -5.80 -11.01
N GLY A 226 -14.32 -6.53 -11.13
CA GLY A 226 -14.75 -7.49 -10.10
C GLY A 226 -15.48 -6.92 -8.87
N ARG A 227 -15.62 -5.61 -8.75
CA ARG A 227 -16.29 -4.95 -7.60
C ARG A 227 -17.74 -5.34 -7.39
N ARG A 228 -18.48 -5.66 -8.48
CA ARG A 228 -19.94 -5.85 -8.39
C ARG A 228 -20.35 -7.00 -7.48
N GLY A 229 -19.59 -8.09 -7.43
CA GLY A 229 -19.88 -9.24 -6.57
C GLY A 229 -19.51 -8.97 -5.11
N LEU A 230 -18.29 -8.52 -4.84
CA LEU A 230 -17.80 -8.31 -3.48
C LEU A 230 -18.51 -7.14 -2.80
N ALA A 231 -18.60 -5.98 -3.47
CA ALA A 231 -19.24 -4.78 -2.91
C ALA A 231 -20.72 -4.94 -2.58
N LYS A 232 -21.42 -5.88 -3.23
CA LYS A 232 -22.83 -6.19 -2.92
C LYS A 232 -22.99 -7.07 -1.67
N ASN A 233 -21.97 -7.84 -1.35
CA ASN A 233 -22.02 -8.87 -0.32
C ASN A 233 -21.22 -8.52 0.93
N VAL A 234 -20.43 -7.44 0.91
CA VAL A 234 -19.68 -6.92 2.06
C VAL A 234 -20.25 -5.57 2.45
N GLY A 235 -20.82 -5.50 3.65
CA GLY A 235 -21.26 -4.25 4.25
C GLY A 235 -20.20 -3.72 5.20
N ILE A 236 -20.06 -2.40 5.24
CA ILE A 236 -19.20 -1.71 6.21
C ILE A 236 -20.05 -0.60 6.82
N GLU A 237 -20.10 -0.55 8.15
CA GLU A 237 -20.84 0.45 8.91
C GLU A 237 -19.90 1.03 9.97
N VAL A 238 -20.09 2.31 10.30
CA VAL A 238 -19.41 3.00 11.39
C VAL A 238 -20.44 3.28 12.47
N ASN A 239 -20.18 2.87 13.69
CA ASN A 239 -21.05 3.09 14.83
C ASN A 239 -20.31 3.91 15.88
N GLU A 240 -21.01 4.83 16.51
CA GLU A 240 -20.59 5.45 17.73
C GLU A 240 -20.61 4.39 18.84
N LEU A 241 -19.60 4.41 19.70
CA LEU A 241 -19.45 3.44 20.77
C LEU A 241 -19.60 4.12 22.13
N GLU A 242 -20.27 3.43 23.04
CA GLU A 242 -20.28 3.74 24.45
C GLU A 242 -19.44 2.72 25.24
N GLU A 243 -18.86 3.17 26.33
CA GLU A 243 -18.12 2.31 27.25
C GLU A 243 -19.11 1.68 28.23
N GLU A 244 -19.08 0.37 28.34
CA GLU A 244 -19.89 -0.40 29.27
C GLU A 244 -18.97 -1.31 30.09
N MET A 245 -19.36 -1.63 31.31
CA MET A 245 -18.62 -2.52 32.21
C MET A 245 -19.40 -3.82 32.36
N ASP A 246 -18.72 -4.95 32.17
CA ASP A 246 -19.34 -6.27 32.34
C ASP A 246 -19.39 -6.70 33.82
N ASP A 247 -19.96 -7.87 34.05
CA ASP A 247 -20.11 -8.45 35.40
C ASP A 247 -18.75 -8.86 36.03
N GLU A 248 -17.67 -8.94 35.24
CA GLU A 248 -16.30 -9.22 35.66
C GLU A 248 -15.49 -7.95 35.92
N PHE A 249 -16.13 -6.76 35.87
CA PHE A 249 -15.53 -5.43 35.99
C PHE A 249 -14.54 -5.08 34.88
N GLU A 250 -14.67 -5.70 33.69
CA GLU A 250 -13.90 -5.33 32.51
C GLU A 250 -14.68 -4.33 31.66
N TYR A 251 -13.99 -3.27 31.21
CA TYR A 251 -14.57 -2.27 30.31
C TYR A 251 -14.54 -2.76 28.86
N PHE A 252 -15.65 -2.64 28.17
CA PHE A 252 -15.76 -2.92 26.75
C PHE A 252 -16.55 -1.83 26.03
N HIS A 253 -16.36 -1.73 24.71
CA HIS A 253 -17.07 -0.77 23.87
C HIS A 253 -18.23 -1.46 23.15
N LYS A 254 -19.41 -0.88 23.24
CA LYS A 254 -20.64 -1.35 22.62
C LYS A 254 -21.19 -0.31 21.64
N PRO A 255 -21.65 -0.73 20.45
CA PRO A 255 -22.29 0.19 19.54
C PRO A 255 -23.55 0.81 20.14
N ILE A 256 -23.65 2.14 20.08
CA ILE A 256 -24.87 2.85 20.43
C ILE A 256 -25.92 2.52 19.36
N THR A 257 -27.03 1.90 19.78
CA THR A 257 -28.12 1.56 18.87
C THR A 257 -28.89 2.83 18.53
N THR A 258 -28.66 3.36 17.34
CA THR A 258 -29.46 4.49 16.82
C THR A 258 -30.64 3.97 16.02
N PRO A 259 -31.78 4.68 15.99
CA PRO A 259 -32.95 4.29 15.21
C PRO A 259 -32.68 4.17 13.70
N ASN A 260 -31.64 4.82 13.20
CA ASN A 260 -31.25 4.85 11.79
C ASN A 260 -30.14 3.84 11.44
N GLY A 261 -29.70 3.00 12.39
CA GLY A 261 -28.54 2.12 12.24
C GLY A 261 -27.19 2.88 12.22
N GLY A 262 -26.11 2.17 11.97
CA GLY A 262 -24.78 2.76 11.82
C GLY A 262 -24.64 3.64 10.57
N LEU A 263 -23.64 4.50 10.58
CA LEU A 263 -23.29 5.33 9.44
C LEU A 263 -22.75 4.45 8.30
N LYS A 264 -23.43 4.49 7.14
CA LYS A 264 -23.04 3.68 5.98
C LYS A 264 -21.78 4.23 5.32
N VAL A 265 -20.79 3.40 5.15
CA VAL A 265 -19.56 3.72 4.43
C VAL A 265 -19.83 3.88 2.93
N GLY A 266 -19.12 4.80 2.31
CA GLY A 266 -19.28 5.19 0.90
C GLY A 266 -19.85 6.59 0.72
N LYS A 267 -20.08 7.30 1.84
CA LYS A 267 -20.39 8.73 1.91
C LYS A 267 -19.37 9.43 2.80
N ASP A 268 -19.31 10.74 2.68
CA ASP A 268 -18.56 11.58 3.59
C ASP A 268 -19.14 11.45 5.01
N LEU A 269 -18.32 11.12 5.99
CA LEU A 269 -18.72 10.98 7.38
C LEU A 269 -18.16 12.16 8.17
N ASN A 270 -19.04 12.87 8.87
CA ASN A 270 -18.65 13.88 9.85
C ASN A 270 -18.58 13.19 11.23
N LEU A 271 -17.34 12.90 11.67
CA LEU A 271 -17.10 12.31 12.97
C LEU A 271 -16.86 13.42 14.01
N GLN A 272 -17.45 13.26 15.18
CA GLN A 272 -17.27 14.20 16.30
C GLN A 272 -15.91 13.95 16.96
N ILE A 273 -15.23 15.04 17.33
CA ILE A 273 -13.99 14.97 18.13
C ILE A 273 -14.36 14.42 19.51
N GLU A 274 -13.44 13.65 20.13
CA GLU A 274 -13.60 13.03 21.46
C GLU A 274 -14.69 11.94 21.54
N THR A 275 -15.22 11.49 20.39
CA THR A 275 -16.17 10.39 20.31
C THR A 275 -15.48 9.12 19.83
N THR A 276 -15.74 8.00 20.49
CA THR A 276 -15.22 6.69 20.07
C THR A 276 -16.12 6.07 19.00
N TYR A 277 -15.50 5.61 17.91
CA TYR A 277 -16.21 4.97 16.81
C TYR A 277 -15.67 3.56 16.57
N GLY A 278 -16.56 2.66 16.20
CA GLY A 278 -16.24 1.28 15.80
C GLY A 278 -16.69 0.96 14.38
N TRP A 279 -16.04 -0.02 13.77
CA TRP A 279 -16.33 -0.46 12.42
C TRP A 279 -16.95 -1.86 12.46
N THR A 280 -18.11 -2.02 11.85
CA THR A 280 -18.73 -3.31 11.64
C THR A 280 -18.59 -3.73 10.18
N ILE A 281 -17.97 -4.89 9.94
CA ILE A 281 -17.85 -5.46 8.61
C ILE A 281 -18.71 -6.69 8.54
N SER A 282 -19.73 -6.67 7.67
CA SER A 282 -20.62 -7.79 7.42
C SER A 282 -20.27 -8.48 6.10
N ASN A 283 -20.18 -9.82 6.13
CA ASN A 283 -19.85 -10.63 4.96
C ASN A 283 -21.02 -11.57 4.62
N LYS A 284 -21.71 -11.29 3.51
CA LYS A 284 -22.81 -12.11 2.97
C LYS A 284 -22.41 -12.89 1.71
N TRP A 285 -21.10 -12.99 1.42
CA TRP A 285 -20.61 -13.59 0.17
C TRP A 285 -20.55 -15.13 0.20
N GLY A 286 -20.71 -15.76 1.36
CA GLY A 286 -20.57 -17.21 1.50
C GLY A 286 -19.13 -17.73 1.37
N LYS A 287 -18.13 -16.85 1.33
CA LYS A 287 -16.70 -17.18 1.34
C LYS A 287 -16.01 -16.41 2.46
N SER A 288 -15.04 -17.02 3.12
CA SER A 288 -14.25 -16.37 4.16
C SER A 288 -13.47 -15.19 3.59
N LEU A 289 -13.46 -14.09 4.30
CA LEU A 289 -12.69 -12.87 3.99
C LEU A 289 -11.78 -12.54 5.17
N TYR A 290 -10.60 -12.01 4.86
CA TYR A 290 -9.63 -11.51 5.85
C TYR A 290 -9.53 -9.99 5.70
N PRO A 291 -10.37 -9.22 6.40
CA PRO A 291 -10.38 -7.77 6.29
C PRO A 291 -9.13 -7.15 6.93
N SER A 292 -8.68 -6.06 6.34
CA SER A 292 -7.69 -5.18 6.95
C SER A 292 -8.16 -3.74 6.81
N LEU A 293 -8.11 -2.98 7.89
CA LEU A 293 -8.50 -1.58 7.91
C LEU A 293 -7.25 -0.70 7.95
N PHE A 294 -7.20 0.28 7.04
CA PHE A 294 -6.11 1.24 6.97
C PHE A 294 -6.68 2.66 7.08
N TYR A 295 -6.05 3.47 7.89
CA TYR A 295 -6.29 4.90 7.96
C TYR A 295 -5.24 5.64 7.13
N PHE A 296 -5.72 6.51 6.23
CA PHE A 296 -4.90 7.35 5.37
C PHE A 296 -5.02 8.80 5.85
N ASP A 297 -3.98 9.33 6.48
CA ASP A 297 -3.95 10.72 6.89
C ASP A 297 -3.46 11.60 5.74
N ASN A 298 -4.36 12.46 5.24
CA ASN A 298 -4.02 13.38 4.16
C ASN A 298 -3.20 14.59 4.64
N SER A 299 -3.08 14.81 5.94
CA SER A 299 -2.35 15.96 6.50
C SER A 299 -0.83 15.75 6.57
N ASP A 300 -0.37 14.48 6.56
CA ASP A 300 1.05 14.14 6.65
C ASP A 300 1.49 12.98 5.72
N TRP A 301 0.53 12.43 4.93
CA TRP A 301 0.70 11.26 4.08
C TRP A 301 1.10 9.98 4.81
N SER A 302 0.69 9.85 6.06
CA SER A 302 0.88 8.61 6.82
C SER A 302 -0.21 7.57 6.50
N ILE A 303 0.15 6.31 6.67
CA ILE A 303 -0.76 5.17 6.56
C ILE A 303 -0.63 4.36 7.85
N SER A 304 -1.71 4.28 8.59
CA SER A 304 -1.78 3.49 9.81
C SER A 304 -2.67 2.27 9.60
N LYS A 305 -2.21 1.09 10.02
CA LYS A 305 -3.03 -0.11 10.06
C LYS A 305 -3.70 -0.20 11.42
N TYR A 306 -5.02 -0.29 11.42
CA TYR A 306 -5.75 -0.57 12.66
C TYR A 306 -5.54 -2.03 13.06
N HIS A 307 -4.94 -2.24 14.23
CA HIS A 307 -4.67 -3.56 14.81
C HIS A 307 -5.72 -4.01 15.84
N HIS A 308 -6.67 -3.14 16.17
CA HIS A 308 -7.70 -3.46 17.17
C HIS A 308 -8.79 -4.33 16.57
N THR A 309 -9.37 -5.17 17.41
CA THR A 309 -10.37 -6.20 17.10
C THR A 309 -11.46 -5.64 16.19
N VAL A 310 -11.41 -6.00 14.91
CA VAL A 310 -12.51 -5.76 14.00
C VAL A 310 -13.56 -6.79 14.34
N PHE A 311 -14.70 -6.38 14.89
CA PHE A 311 -15.82 -7.27 15.09
C PHE A 311 -16.36 -7.68 13.71
N VAL A 312 -16.03 -8.88 13.29
CA VAL A 312 -16.59 -9.47 12.06
C VAL A 312 -17.84 -10.24 12.46
N THR A 313 -18.99 -9.65 12.28
CA THR A 313 -20.25 -10.37 12.42
C THR A 313 -20.50 -11.15 11.14
N MET A 314 -20.30 -12.47 11.17
CA MET A 314 -20.76 -13.37 10.12
C MET A 314 -22.25 -13.62 10.35
N LEU A 315 -23.10 -13.06 9.51
CA LEU A 315 -24.47 -13.51 9.34
C LEU A 315 -24.44 -14.71 8.40
N ILE A 316 -24.68 -15.92 8.96
CA ILE A 316 -24.86 -17.19 8.23
C ILE A 316 -26.25 -17.23 7.62
#